data_d74e64d08bf5a3f62f139c23e31d8c67
#
_entry.id   d74e64d08bf5a3f62f139c23e31d8c67
#
_cell.length_a   1.000
_cell.length_b   1.000
_cell.length_c   1.000
_cell.angle_alpha   90.00
_cell.angle_beta   90.00
_cell.angle_gamma   90.00
#
_symmetry.space_group_name_H-M   'P 1'
#
loop_
_entity.id
_entity.type
_entity.pdbx_description
1 polymer ?
#
loop_
_entity_poly.entity_id
_entity_poly.type
_entity_poly.pdbx_seq_one_letter_code
_entity_poly.pdbx_strand_id
1 'polypeptide(L)'
;MPFADVPGGTLHYDVTDLTLPWHGAPETILFCHGLGSVSDAWADWLPALVDRYGAVRFDLRGHGRSLRPGADAGLSFDRLCDDVLAVADAAGAASFHLVGESIGGTIALALAARRPDRLLTLTVSNGAHLGASIEAVHDWRDIIARSGMDGWSAHMMPFRFFDGAIDEAMRRWYEAQQATVSPEFLLRAVSLLVGADLTPELDRITCPVLLLHGDSSPFIPVAVMADLRDRLPQARLQVFAHARHGLPFSHARACAETLRRFLDEHRASSGGL
;
A
#
# COMPACT_ATOMS: atom_id res chain seq x y z
N MET A 1 -1.05 -20.66 7.20
CA MET A 1 -1.06 -19.21 6.92
C MET A 1 -1.04 -18.50 8.26
N PRO A 2 -0.07 -17.64 8.51
CA PRO A 2 0.04 -16.96 9.77
C PRO A 2 -0.97 -15.80 9.90
N PHE A 3 -1.29 -15.47 11.16
CA PHE A 3 -2.14 -14.35 11.54
C PHE A 3 -1.46 -13.54 12.63
N ALA A 4 -1.57 -12.23 12.57
CA ALA A 4 -1.15 -11.30 13.62
C ALA A 4 -2.35 -10.91 14.46
N ASP A 5 -2.24 -11.00 15.79
CA ASP A 5 -3.29 -10.59 16.71
C ASP A 5 -3.37 -9.06 16.79
N VAL A 6 -4.58 -8.52 16.65
CA VAL A 6 -4.87 -7.10 16.77
C VAL A 6 -6.15 -6.89 17.57
N PRO A 7 -6.39 -5.72 18.16
CA PRO A 7 -7.66 -5.45 18.81
C PRO A 7 -8.85 -5.65 17.86
N GLY A 8 -9.72 -6.59 18.26
CA GLY A 8 -10.92 -6.97 17.50
C GLY A 8 -10.80 -8.20 16.62
N GLY A 9 -9.63 -8.87 16.58
CA GLY A 9 -9.44 -10.11 15.82
C GLY A 9 -8.02 -10.30 15.31
N THR A 10 -7.87 -10.81 14.09
CA THR A 10 -6.56 -11.13 13.51
C THR A 10 -6.42 -10.54 12.11
N LEU A 11 -5.18 -10.27 11.71
CA LEU A 11 -4.81 -9.89 10.35
C LEU A 11 -4.03 -11.02 9.70
N HIS A 12 -4.48 -11.42 8.52
CA HIS A 12 -3.79 -12.41 7.71
C HIS A 12 -2.54 -11.79 7.08
N TYR A 13 -1.42 -12.55 7.10
CA TYR A 13 -0.22 -12.20 6.35
C TYR A 13 0.46 -13.43 5.75
N ASP A 14 1.27 -13.23 4.73
CA ASP A 14 2.13 -14.21 4.11
C ASP A 14 3.58 -13.72 4.14
N VAL A 15 4.50 -14.66 4.36
CA VAL A 15 5.95 -14.40 4.30
C VAL A 15 6.52 -15.20 3.13
N THR A 16 7.31 -14.53 2.30
CA THR A 16 8.07 -15.17 1.22
C THR A 16 9.53 -14.75 1.34
N ASP A 17 10.42 -15.71 1.54
CA ASP A 17 11.86 -15.50 1.61
C ASP A 17 12.55 -16.62 0.84
N LEU A 18 13.28 -16.26 -0.20
CA LEU A 18 14.11 -17.16 -1.01
C LEU A 18 15.59 -16.76 -0.92
N THR A 19 15.95 -15.98 0.10
CA THR A 19 17.33 -15.53 0.34
C THR A 19 18.21 -16.73 0.65
N LEU A 20 19.30 -16.84 -0.05
CA LEU A 20 20.24 -17.96 0.14
C LEU A 20 21.10 -17.74 1.40
N PRO A 21 21.46 -18.79 2.15
CA PRO A 21 22.10 -18.68 3.47
C PRO A 21 23.38 -17.86 3.50
N TRP A 22 24.13 -17.81 2.40
CA TRP A 22 25.37 -17.03 2.31
C TRP A 22 25.15 -15.53 2.12
N HIS A 23 23.93 -15.07 1.96
CA HIS A 23 23.59 -13.63 1.91
C HIS A 23 23.27 -13.04 3.29
N GLY A 24 23.26 -13.88 4.35
CA GLY A 24 22.86 -13.47 5.69
C GLY A 24 21.34 -13.34 5.84
N ALA A 25 20.90 -12.82 6.98
CA ALA A 25 19.48 -12.57 7.22
C ALA A 25 18.99 -11.43 6.32
N PRO A 26 17.89 -11.62 5.56
CA PRO A 26 17.36 -10.56 4.69
C PRO A 26 16.72 -9.44 5.51
N GLU A 27 16.81 -8.22 5.00
CA GLU A 27 15.93 -7.12 5.41
C GLU A 27 14.51 -7.41 4.92
N THR A 28 13.51 -7.02 5.71
CA THR A 28 12.09 -7.30 5.42
C THR A 28 11.44 -6.15 4.66
N ILE A 29 10.72 -6.46 3.59
CA ILE A 29 9.80 -5.54 2.91
C ILE A 29 8.37 -5.89 3.35
N LEU A 30 7.64 -4.93 3.88
CA LEU A 30 6.24 -5.07 4.25
C LEU A 30 5.35 -4.32 3.27
N PHE A 31 4.35 -5.01 2.70
CA PHE A 31 3.46 -4.49 1.67
C PHE A 31 2.07 -4.21 2.22
N CYS A 32 1.62 -2.95 2.11
CA CYS A 32 0.32 -2.44 2.55
C CYS A 32 -0.51 -2.02 1.32
N HIS A 33 -1.55 -2.78 1.01
CA HIS A 33 -2.37 -2.57 -0.19
C HIS A 33 -3.38 -1.42 -0.04
N GLY A 34 -4.02 -1.02 -1.15
CA GLY A 34 -5.05 0.02 -1.20
C GLY A 34 -6.47 -0.50 -0.92
N LEU A 35 -7.45 0.42 -0.84
CA LEU A 35 -8.87 0.07 -0.69
C LEU A 35 -9.36 -0.80 -1.86
N GLY A 36 -10.05 -1.88 -1.52
CA GLY A 36 -10.57 -2.83 -2.49
C GLY A 36 -9.51 -3.79 -3.07
N SER A 37 -8.28 -3.77 -2.53
CA SER A 37 -7.22 -4.71 -2.92
C SER A 37 -6.99 -5.74 -1.81
N VAL A 38 -6.06 -6.67 -2.02
CA VAL A 38 -5.65 -7.70 -1.07
C VAL A 38 -4.14 -7.96 -1.20
N SER A 39 -3.57 -8.68 -0.23
CA SER A 39 -2.14 -9.03 -0.21
C SER A 39 -1.64 -9.74 -1.47
N ASP A 40 -2.48 -10.54 -2.12
CA ASP A 40 -2.13 -11.27 -3.34
C ASP A 40 -1.89 -10.35 -4.56
N ALA A 41 -2.37 -9.10 -4.54
CA ALA A 41 -2.08 -8.13 -5.60
C ALA A 41 -0.58 -7.78 -5.73
N TRP A 42 0.22 -8.09 -4.73
CA TRP A 42 1.67 -7.90 -4.74
C TRP A 42 2.47 -9.09 -5.25
N ALA A 43 1.80 -10.19 -5.68
CA ALA A 43 2.48 -11.43 -6.05
C ALA A 43 3.52 -11.24 -7.16
N ASP A 44 3.21 -10.44 -8.18
CA ASP A 44 4.10 -10.18 -9.32
C ASP A 44 5.31 -9.27 -9.00
N TRP A 45 5.37 -8.72 -7.78
CA TRP A 45 6.55 -8.00 -7.30
C TRP A 45 7.61 -8.95 -6.75
N LEU A 46 7.20 -10.10 -6.22
CA LEU A 46 8.07 -11.01 -5.48
C LEU A 46 9.28 -11.51 -6.29
N PRO A 47 9.14 -11.91 -7.56
CA PRO A 47 10.27 -12.44 -8.33
C PRO A 47 11.47 -11.49 -8.43
N ALA A 48 11.25 -10.18 -8.34
CA ALA A 48 12.32 -9.19 -8.39
C ALA A 48 12.99 -8.91 -7.03
N LEU A 49 12.45 -9.43 -5.92
CA LEU A 49 12.80 -8.99 -4.57
C LEU A 49 13.28 -10.12 -3.64
N VAL A 50 12.62 -11.30 -3.70
CA VAL A 50 12.74 -12.32 -2.65
C VAL A 50 14.04 -13.12 -2.67
N ASP A 51 14.91 -12.92 -3.64
CA ASP A 51 16.28 -13.45 -3.66
C ASP A 51 17.22 -12.70 -2.70
N ARG A 52 16.83 -11.52 -2.21
CA ARG A 52 17.63 -10.62 -1.37
C ARG A 52 16.89 -10.06 -0.17
N TYR A 53 15.56 -10.01 -0.21
CA TYR A 53 14.69 -9.43 0.81
C TYR A 53 13.62 -10.42 1.22
N GLY A 54 13.29 -10.48 2.50
CA GLY A 54 12.07 -11.14 2.97
C GLY A 54 10.86 -10.25 2.62
N ALA A 55 9.83 -10.83 2.02
CA ALA A 55 8.60 -10.10 1.68
C ALA A 55 7.45 -10.54 2.59
N VAL A 56 6.87 -9.59 3.30
CA VAL A 56 5.67 -9.75 4.12
C VAL A 56 4.53 -9.00 3.45
N ARG A 57 3.47 -9.72 3.08
CA ARG A 57 2.25 -9.17 2.47
C ARG A 57 1.10 -9.46 3.40
N PHE A 58 0.25 -8.50 3.70
CA PHE A 58 -0.86 -8.70 4.62
C PHE A 58 -2.15 -8.08 4.07
N ASP A 59 -3.28 -8.63 4.50
CA ASP A 59 -4.59 -8.06 4.21
C ASP A 59 -4.94 -7.03 5.29
N LEU A 60 -5.23 -5.78 4.86
CA LEU A 60 -5.75 -4.75 5.77
C LEU A 60 -7.04 -5.23 6.45
N ARG A 61 -7.30 -4.73 7.66
CA ARG A 61 -8.64 -4.96 8.28
C ARG A 61 -9.75 -4.63 7.30
N GLY A 62 -10.80 -5.43 7.30
CA GLY A 62 -11.94 -5.29 6.37
C GLY A 62 -11.70 -5.86 4.98
N HIS A 63 -10.51 -6.41 4.68
CA HIS A 63 -10.16 -6.97 3.38
C HIS A 63 -9.73 -8.43 3.48
N GLY A 64 -9.81 -9.12 2.36
CA GLY A 64 -9.28 -10.47 2.18
C GLY A 64 -9.65 -11.44 3.29
N ARG A 65 -8.64 -12.05 3.89
CA ARG A 65 -8.72 -13.03 4.97
C ARG A 65 -8.60 -12.44 6.38
N SER A 66 -8.39 -11.11 6.47
CA SER A 66 -8.29 -10.38 7.73
C SER A 66 -9.67 -10.14 8.36
N LEU A 67 -9.66 -9.79 9.65
CA LEU A 67 -10.87 -9.47 10.41
C LEU A 67 -11.75 -8.46 9.66
N ARG A 68 -13.07 -8.64 9.78
CA ARG A 68 -14.09 -7.70 9.30
C ARG A 68 -14.62 -6.91 10.50
N PRO A 69 -14.19 -5.63 10.66
CA PRO A 69 -14.61 -4.84 11.81
C PRO A 69 -16.12 -4.59 11.76
N GLY A 70 -16.78 -4.70 12.90
CA GLY A 70 -18.19 -4.27 13.05
C GLY A 70 -18.34 -2.76 12.83
N ALA A 71 -19.57 -2.31 12.64
CA ALA A 71 -19.91 -0.92 12.40
C ALA A 71 -19.38 0.05 13.48
N ASP A 72 -19.36 -0.39 14.74
CA ASP A 72 -18.95 0.40 15.89
C ASP A 72 -17.43 0.37 16.16
N ALA A 73 -16.66 -0.43 15.41
CA ALA A 73 -15.21 -0.47 15.58
C ALA A 73 -14.58 0.85 15.13
N GLY A 74 -13.92 1.54 16.04
CA GLY A 74 -13.20 2.78 15.75
C GLY A 74 -12.17 2.56 14.62
N LEU A 75 -12.17 3.43 13.61
CA LEU A 75 -11.20 3.45 12.53
C LEU A 75 -10.43 4.77 12.56
N SER A 76 -9.12 4.70 12.66
CA SER A 76 -8.22 5.85 12.68
C SER A 76 -6.89 5.48 12.03
N PHE A 77 -6.09 6.47 11.63
CA PHE A 77 -4.73 6.20 11.15
C PHE A 77 -3.84 5.58 12.23
N ASP A 78 -4.01 5.95 13.51
CA ASP A 78 -3.27 5.30 14.61
C ASP A 78 -3.56 3.81 14.65
N ARG A 79 -4.83 3.42 14.58
CA ARG A 79 -5.23 2.01 14.54
C ARG A 79 -4.65 1.27 13.34
N LEU A 80 -4.65 1.90 12.17
CA LEU A 80 -4.10 1.30 10.95
C LEU A 80 -2.56 1.20 11.00
N CYS A 81 -1.89 2.16 11.63
CA CYS A 81 -0.46 2.09 11.92
C CYS A 81 -0.13 0.96 12.90
N ASP A 82 -0.91 0.81 13.98
CA ASP A 82 -0.76 -0.28 14.95
C ASP A 82 -0.94 -1.65 14.28
N ASP A 83 -1.85 -1.77 13.32
CA ASP A 83 -2.04 -2.98 12.52
C ASP A 83 -0.79 -3.35 11.73
N VAL A 84 -0.17 -2.37 11.05
CA VAL A 84 1.09 -2.57 10.31
C VAL A 84 2.20 -3.04 11.25
N LEU A 85 2.32 -2.41 12.43
CA LEU A 85 3.31 -2.78 13.44
C LEU A 85 3.07 -4.18 14.00
N ALA A 86 1.81 -4.56 14.27
CA ALA A 86 1.47 -5.89 14.75
C ALA A 86 1.86 -6.98 13.74
N VAL A 87 1.63 -6.73 12.45
CA VAL A 87 2.08 -7.65 11.38
C VAL A 87 3.61 -7.72 11.30
N ALA A 88 4.29 -6.58 11.37
CA ALA A 88 5.75 -6.53 11.37
C ALA A 88 6.34 -7.32 12.55
N ASP A 89 5.79 -7.12 13.76
CA ASP A 89 6.23 -7.80 14.97
C ASP A 89 5.96 -9.32 14.90
N ALA A 90 4.77 -9.72 14.42
CA ALA A 90 4.43 -11.12 14.22
C ALA A 90 5.31 -11.81 13.16
N ALA A 91 5.80 -11.07 12.19
CA ALA A 91 6.76 -11.54 11.19
C ALA A 91 8.23 -11.45 11.65
N GLY A 92 8.49 -10.96 12.88
CA GLY A 92 9.84 -10.84 13.45
C GLY A 92 10.65 -9.66 12.89
N ALA A 93 10.01 -8.69 12.24
CA ALA A 93 10.67 -7.53 11.63
C ALA A 93 10.72 -6.34 12.61
N ALA A 94 11.83 -6.20 13.36
CA ALA A 94 12.06 -5.07 14.26
C ALA A 94 12.18 -3.73 13.52
N SER A 95 12.80 -3.74 12.35
CA SER A 95 12.81 -2.65 11.37
C SER A 95 12.57 -3.21 9.97
N PHE A 96 11.96 -2.42 9.08
CA PHE A 96 11.54 -2.91 7.78
C PHE A 96 11.45 -1.80 6.74
N HIS A 97 11.45 -2.19 5.47
CA HIS A 97 11.05 -1.34 4.35
C HIS A 97 9.53 -1.40 4.23
N LEU A 98 8.85 -0.26 4.16
CA LEU A 98 7.39 -0.22 4.02
C LEU A 98 6.99 0.24 2.62
N VAL A 99 6.17 -0.55 1.95
CA VAL A 99 5.59 -0.24 0.65
C VAL A 99 4.08 -0.10 0.80
N GLY A 100 3.54 1.08 0.50
CA GLY A 100 2.11 1.33 0.62
C GLY A 100 1.49 1.84 -0.69
N GLU A 101 0.28 1.37 -1.01
CA GLU A 101 -0.51 1.81 -2.16
C GLU A 101 -1.76 2.56 -1.70
N SER A 102 -2.06 3.72 -2.30
CA SER A 102 -3.30 4.46 -2.06
C SER A 102 -3.49 4.75 -0.56
N ILE A 103 -4.57 4.31 0.09
CA ILE A 103 -4.72 4.42 1.55
C ILE A 103 -3.55 3.75 2.28
N GLY A 104 -3.04 2.62 1.79
CA GLY A 104 -1.83 1.98 2.32
C GLY A 104 -0.61 2.90 2.25
N GLY A 105 -0.51 3.73 1.22
CA GLY A 105 0.50 4.77 1.11
C GLY A 105 0.33 5.89 2.14
N THR A 106 -0.90 6.33 2.40
CA THR A 106 -1.20 7.32 3.45
C THR A 106 -0.93 6.74 4.85
N ILE A 107 -1.28 5.46 5.10
CA ILE A 107 -0.92 4.74 6.33
C ILE A 107 0.61 4.69 6.49
N ALA A 108 1.32 4.39 5.41
CA ALA A 108 2.78 4.28 5.42
C ALA A 108 3.45 5.64 5.72
N LEU A 109 2.94 6.75 5.18
CA LEU A 109 3.38 8.11 5.52
C LEU A 109 3.13 8.42 7.01
N ALA A 110 1.93 8.12 7.51
CA ALA A 110 1.58 8.33 8.92
C ALA A 110 2.50 7.51 9.85
N LEU A 111 2.75 6.25 9.52
CA LEU A 111 3.64 5.39 10.29
C LEU A 111 5.09 5.90 10.27
N ALA A 112 5.59 6.30 9.11
CA ALA A 112 6.94 6.82 8.96
C ALA A 112 7.18 8.10 9.80
N ALA A 113 6.17 8.96 9.88
CA ALA A 113 6.22 10.16 10.71
C ALA A 113 6.14 9.86 12.23
N ARG A 114 5.36 8.85 12.62
CA ARG A 114 5.09 8.53 14.04
C ARG A 114 6.10 7.53 14.63
N ARG A 115 6.65 6.66 13.79
CA ARG A 115 7.60 5.61 14.19
C ARG A 115 8.78 5.53 13.23
N PRO A 116 9.54 6.63 13.07
CA PRO A 116 10.71 6.66 12.18
C PRO A 116 11.77 5.62 12.56
N ASP A 117 11.80 5.20 13.82
CA ASP A 117 12.69 4.16 14.37
C ASP A 117 12.45 2.77 13.76
N ARG A 118 11.26 2.52 13.18
CA ARG A 118 10.87 1.23 12.62
C ARG A 118 11.14 1.11 11.12
N LEU A 119 11.34 2.19 10.40
CA LEU A 119 11.43 2.19 8.94
C LEU A 119 12.87 2.35 8.43
N LEU A 120 13.30 1.37 7.63
CA LEU A 120 14.56 1.45 6.86
C LEU A 120 14.38 2.36 5.64
N THR A 121 13.30 2.18 4.89
CA THR A 121 12.86 3.04 3.79
C THR A 121 11.33 3.07 3.70
N LEU A 122 10.82 4.09 3.05
CA LEU A 122 9.39 4.24 2.73
C LEU A 122 9.19 4.26 1.21
N THR A 123 8.23 3.48 0.71
CA THR A 123 7.77 3.57 -0.69
C THR A 123 6.27 3.83 -0.70
N VAL A 124 5.85 4.89 -1.40
CA VAL A 124 4.44 5.27 -1.55
C VAL A 124 4.06 5.21 -3.02
N SER A 125 3.09 4.37 -3.34
CA SER A 125 2.50 4.30 -4.67
C SER A 125 1.09 4.89 -4.68
N ASN A 126 0.86 5.90 -5.51
CA ASN A 126 -0.44 6.56 -5.66
C ASN A 126 -1.10 6.93 -4.31
N GLY A 127 -0.31 7.32 -3.30
CA GLY A 127 -0.78 7.77 -2.00
C GLY A 127 -0.84 9.29 -1.90
N ALA A 128 -1.58 9.82 -0.94
CA ALA A 128 -1.67 11.25 -0.67
C ALA A 128 -1.39 11.55 0.80
N HIS A 129 -0.67 12.63 1.07
CA HIS A 129 -0.49 13.16 2.43
C HIS A 129 -1.64 14.10 2.85
N LEU A 130 -2.36 14.64 1.86
CA LEU A 130 -3.49 15.54 2.03
C LEU A 130 -4.74 14.94 1.38
N GLY A 131 -5.69 14.47 2.19
CA GLY A 131 -6.90 13.80 1.75
C GLY A 131 -7.82 14.69 0.91
N ALA A 132 -7.84 16.00 1.19
CA ALA A 132 -8.60 16.97 0.40
C ALA A 132 -8.15 17.07 -1.07
N SER A 133 -6.98 16.53 -1.42
CA SER A 133 -6.49 16.47 -2.81
C SER A 133 -6.98 15.23 -3.58
N ILE A 134 -7.78 14.36 -2.94
CA ILE A 134 -8.28 13.13 -3.55
C ILE A 134 -9.58 13.41 -4.29
N GLU A 135 -9.61 13.03 -5.55
CA GLU A 135 -10.74 13.27 -6.46
C GLU A 135 -11.59 12.00 -6.68
N ALA A 136 -12.74 12.12 -7.34
CA ALA A 136 -13.57 11.03 -7.87
C ALA A 136 -14.02 9.96 -6.83
N VAL A 137 -14.26 10.37 -5.57
CA VAL A 137 -14.73 9.47 -4.49
C VAL A 137 -16.12 9.86 -3.93
N HIS A 138 -16.68 10.97 -4.36
CA HIS A 138 -17.86 11.56 -3.74
C HIS A 138 -19.16 10.78 -3.99
N ASP A 139 -19.25 10.07 -5.10
CA ASP A 139 -20.43 9.31 -5.56
C ASP A 139 -20.41 7.84 -5.14
N TRP A 140 -19.36 7.37 -4.47
CA TRP A 140 -19.23 5.95 -4.08
C TRP A 140 -20.40 5.44 -3.25
N ARG A 141 -20.90 6.26 -2.30
CA ARG A 141 -22.08 5.90 -1.49
C ARG A 141 -23.31 5.65 -2.36
N ASP A 142 -23.56 6.51 -3.32
CA ASP A 142 -24.73 6.41 -4.20
C ASP A 142 -24.61 5.25 -5.18
N ILE A 143 -23.41 4.98 -5.69
CA ILE A 143 -23.15 3.83 -6.56
C ILE A 143 -23.39 2.53 -5.79
N ILE A 144 -22.83 2.41 -4.57
CA ILE A 144 -23.02 1.23 -3.72
C ILE A 144 -24.49 1.05 -3.38
N ALA A 145 -25.22 2.11 -3.04
CA ALA A 145 -26.65 2.03 -2.72
C ALA A 145 -27.50 1.57 -3.91
N ARG A 146 -27.13 1.94 -5.14
CA ARG A 146 -27.86 1.56 -6.36
C ARG A 146 -27.50 0.19 -6.90
N SER A 147 -26.22 -0.19 -6.82
CA SER A 147 -25.67 -1.32 -7.60
C SER A 147 -24.92 -2.34 -6.75
N GLY A 148 -24.84 -2.13 -5.42
CA GLY A 148 -24.06 -2.99 -4.52
C GLY A 148 -22.55 -2.88 -4.76
N MET A 149 -21.82 -3.77 -4.11
CA MET A 149 -20.35 -3.80 -4.23
C MET A 149 -19.89 -4.31 -5.58
N ASP A 150 -20.61 -5.21 -6.22
CA ASP A 150 -20.29 -5.67 -7.58
C ASP A 150 -20.38 -4.50 -8.58
N GLY A 151 -21.45 -3.71 -8.50
CA GLY A 151 -21.62 -2.53 -9.35
C GLY A 151 -20.58 -1.44 -9.07
N TRP A 152 -20.24 -1.22 -7.80
CA TRP A 152 -19.15 -0.31 -7.44
C TRP A 152 -17.81 -0.82 -7.97
N SER A 153 -17.51 -2.11 -7.82
CA SER A 153 -16.25 -2.70 -8.31
C SER A 153 -16.13 -2.56 -9.82
N ALA A 154 -17.18 -2.90 -10.58
CA ALA A 154 -17.21 -2.73 -12.02
C ALA A 154 -16.99 -1.27 -12.45
N HIS A 155 -17.64 -0.32 -11.73
CA HIS A 155 -17.45 1.12 -11.96
C HIS A 155 -15.99 1.56 -11.71
N MET A 156 -15.29 0.95 -10.75
CA MET A 156 -13.93 1.30 -10.40
C MET A 156 -12.87 0.83 -11.40
N MET A 157 -13.12 -0.21 -12.17
CA MET A 157 -12.11 -0.80 -13.07
C MET A 157 -11.52 0.20 -14.06
N PRO A 158 -12.28 1.06 -14.76
CA PRO A 158 -11.71 2.09 -15.63
C PRO A 158 -10.86 3.13 -14.90
N PHE A 159 -11.08 3.36 -13.61
CA PHE A 159 -10.24 4.25 -12.80
C PHE A 159 -8.93 3.58 -12.38
N ARG A 160 -8.92 2.24 -12.29
CA ARG A 160 -7.74 1.46 -11.94
C ARG A 160 -6.83 1.22 -13.13
N PHE A 161 -7.39 0.86 -14.29
CA PHE A 161 -6.62 0.36 -15.42
C PHE A 161 -7.10 0.98 -16.75
N PHE A 162 -6.16 1.18 -17.66
CA PHE A 162 -6.50 1.38 -19.07
C PHE A 162 -6.95 0.06 -19.71
N ASP A 163 -7.74 0.15 -20.75
CA ASP A 163 -8.12 -1.04 -21.53
C ASP A 163 -6.86 -1.72 -22.09
N GLY A 164 -6.77 -3.03 -21.85
CA GLY A 164 -5.62 -3.83 -22.27
C GLY A 164 -4.36 -3.71 -21.39
N ALA A 165 -4.37 -2.90 -20.32
CA ALA A 165 -3.23 -2.79 -19.39
C ALA A 165 -3.02 -4.05 -18.53
N ILE A 166 -4.05 -4.85 -18.36
CA ILE A 166 -4.05 -6.17 -17.71
C ILE A 166 -4.88 -7.13 -18.55
N ASP A 167 -4.59 -8.43 -18.45
CA ASP A 167 -5.39 -9.42 -19.15
C ASP A 167 -6.77 -9.65 -18.51
N GLU A 168 -7.64 -10.35 -19.20
CA GLU A 168 -9.02 -10.56 -18.75
C GLU A 168 -9.14 -11.45 -17.50
N ALA A 169 -8.20 -12.35 -17.26
CA ALA A 169 -8.19 -13.16 -16.03
C ALA A 169 -7.78 -12.31 -14.82
N MET A 170 -6.75 -11.47 -14.98
CA MET A 170 -6.34 -10.49 -13.98
C MET A 170 -7.46 -9.49 -13.69
N ARG A 171 -8.16 -9.02 -14.73
CA ARG A 171 -9.26 -8.07 -14.60
C ARG A 171 -10.39 -8.65 -13.76
N ARG A 172 -10.88 -9.86 -14.11
CA ARG A 172 -11.94 -10.55 -13.36
C ARG A 172 -11.53 -10.83 -11.91
N TRP A 173 -10.29 -11.24 -11.70
CA TRP A 173 -9.78 -11.50 -10.35
C TRP A 173 -9.79 -10.22 -9.51
N TYR A 174 -9.24 -9.13 -10.05
CA TYR A 174 -9.15 -7.86 -9.32
C TYR A 174 -10.55 -7.29 -8.99
N GLU A 175 -11.46 -7.32 -9.96
CA GLU A 175 -12.85 -6.90 -9.81
C GLU A 175 -13.56 -7.71 -8.73
N ALA A 176 -13.38 -9.04 -8.71
CA ALA A 176 -13.94 -9.90 -7.68
C ALA A 176 -13.37 -9.59 -6.28
N GLN A 177 -12.07 -9.29 -6.15
CA GLN A 177 -11.50 -8.92 -4.85
C GLN A 177 -12.09 -7.60 -4.34
N GLN A 178 -12.23 -6.59 -5.19
CA GLN A 178 -12.84 -5.31 -4.80
C GLN A 178 -14.27 -5.48 -4.25
N ALA A 179 -15.05 -6.37 -4.83
CA ALA A 179 -16.44 -6.62 -4.43
C ALA A 179 -16.57 -7.30 -3.05
N THR A 180 -15.48 -7.84 -2.49
CA THR A 180 -15.53 -8.55 -1.19
C THR A 180 -15.51 -7.63 0.03
N VAL A 181 -15.15 -6.37 -0.12
CA VAL A 181 -15.07 -5.40 0.99
C VAL A 181 -16.46 -5.01 1.47
N SER A 182 -16.66 -4.88 2.79
CA SER A 182 -17.97 -4.43 3.26
C SER A 182 -18.22 -2.97 2.87
N PRO A 183 -19.45 -2.63 2.43
CA PRO A 183 -19.81 -1.26 2.07
C PRO A 183 -19.55 -0.26 3.19
N GLU A 184 -19.92 -0.63 4.43
CA GLU A 184 -19.77 0.22 5.60
C GLU A 184 -18.31 0.50 5.90
N PHE A 185 -17.46 -0.54 5.81
CA PHE A 185 -16.01 -0.38 6.02
C PHE A 185 -15.40 0.51 4.94
N LEU A 186 -15.72 0.25 3.67
CA LEU A 186 -15.22 1.03 2.53
C LEU A 186 -15.54 2.51 2.69
N LEU A 187 -16.81 2.85 2.98
CA LEU A 187 -17.26 4.23 3.13
C LEU A 187 -16.63 4.94 4.33
N ARG A 188 -16.36 4.21 5.41
CA ARG A 188 -15.65 4.75 6.58
C ARG A 188 -14.17 4.98 6.27
N ALA A 189 -13.54 4.04 5.59
CA ALA A 189 -12.13 4.15 5.23
C ALA A 189 -11.87 5.27 4.23
N VAL A 190 -12.76 5.46 3.22
CA VAL A 190 -12.64 6.60 2.30
C VAL A 190 -12.89 7.94 3.01
N SER A 191 -13.84 7.99 3.95
CA SER A 191 -14.08 9.19 4.75
C SER A 191 -12.88 9.56 5.62
N LEU A 192 -12.25 8.57 6.26
CA LEU A 192 -11.01 8.75 7.01
C LEU A 192 -9.89 9.29 6.10
N LEU A 193 -9.74 8.68 4.92
CA LEU A 193 -8.71 9.05 3.96
C LEU A 193 -8.86 10.49 3.45
N VAL A 194 -10.09 10.89 3.06
CA VAL A 194 -10.38 12.25 2.56
C VAL A 194 -10.21 13.31 3.66
N GLY A 195 -10.46 12.95 4.92
CA GLY A 195 -10.26 13.81 6.08
C GLY A 195 -8.80 13.92 6.56
N ALA A 196 -7.86 13.18 5.96
CA ALA A 196 -6.47 13.17 6.39
C ALA A 196 -5.72 14.45 6.00
N ASP A 197 -4.92 14.96 6.93
CA ASP A 197 -3.87 15.95 6.66
C ASP A 197 -2.61 15.57 7.45
N LEU A 198 -1.65 15.00 6.75
CA LEU A 198 -0.36 14.61 7.29
C LEU A 198 0.72 15.67 7.05
N THR A 199 0.36 16.81 6.43
CA THR A 199 1.30 17.89 6.12
C THR A 199 2.12 18.33 7.34
N PRO A 200 1.53 18.50 8.56
CA PRO A 200 2.29 18.90 9.74
C PRO A 200 3.24 17.82 10.30
N GLU A 201 3.13 16.59 9.83
CA GLU A 201 3.93 15.47 10.33
C GLU A 201 5.08 15.07 9.39
N LEU A 202 5.11 15.60 8.15
CA LEU A 202 6.04 15.15 7.11
C LEU A 202 7.52 15.37 7.45
N ASP A 203 7.84 16.41 8.19
CA ASP A 203 9.21 16.73 8.64
C ASP A 203 9.81 15.69 9.60
N ARG A 204 8.96 14.82 10.18
CA ARG A 204 9.40 13.72 11.04
C ARG A 204 9.82 12.48 10.25
N ILE A 205 9.56 12.42 8.95
CA ILE A 205 9.97 11.32 8.08
C ILE A 205 11.44 11.49 7.74
N THR A 206 12.30 10.65 8.30
CA THR A 206 13.75 10.75 8.18
C THR A 206 14.38 9.68 7.28
N CYS A 207 13.66 8.58 7.01
CA CYS A 207 14.14 7.52 6.14
C CYS A 207 14.12 7.94 4.66
N PRO A 208 14.91 7.29 3.78
CA PRO A 208 14.82 7.48 2.34
C PRO A 208 13.41 7.15 1.81
N VAL A 209 12.90 7.95 0.87
CA VAL A 209 11.54 7.81 0.34
C VAL A 209 11.55 7.62 -1.18
N LEU A 210 10.81 6.63 -1.65
CA LEU A 210 10.51 6.39 -3.06
C LEU A 210 9.01 6.64 -3.31
N LEU A 211 8.70 7.51 -4.25
CA LEU A 211 7.35 7.78 -4.71
C LEU A 211 7.14 7.19 -6.10
N LEU A 212 6.17 6.30 -6.24
CA LEU A 212 5.78 5.67 -7.51
C LEU A 212 4.39 6.19 -7.91
N HIS A 213 4.22 6.66 -9.14
CA HIS A 213 2.95 7.24 -9.54
C HIS A 213 2.61 6.96 -11.01
N GLY A 214 1.33 6.71 -11.28
CA GLY A 214 0.81 6.65 -12.65
C GLY A 214 0.49 8.04 -13.18
N ASP A 215 0.90 8.36 -14.41
CA ASP A 215 0.67 9.67 -15.03
C ASP A 215 -0.81 10.04 -15.19
N SER A 216 -1.69 9.06 -15.14
CA SER A 216 -3.13 9.18 -15.43
C SER A 216 -4.02 8.69 -14.29
N SER A 217 -3.55 8.77 -13.03
CA SER A 217 -4.38 8.43 -11.87
C SER A 217 -5.54 9.43 -11.73
N PRO A 218 -6.81 8.98 -11.79
CA PRO A 218 -7.95 9.88 -11.68
C PRO A 218 -8.30 10.27 -10.25
N PHE A 219 -7.65 9.65 -9.24
CA PHE A 219 -7.89 9.96 -7.83
C PHE A 219 -6.86 10.92 -7.26
N ILE A 220 -5.62 10.82 -7.71
CA ILE A 220 -4.50 11.60 -7.19
C ILE A 220 -3.73 12.15 -8.39
N PRO A 221 -3.81 13.46 -8.68
CA PRO A 221 -3.01 14.09 -9.71
C PRO A 221 -1.51 13.97 -9.46
N VAL A 222 -0.69 13.92 -10.52
CA VAL A 222 0.78 13.90 -10.43
C VAL A 222 1.31 15.07 -9.57
N ALA A 223 0.65 16.23 -9.63
CA ALA A 223 1.02 17.40 -8.85
C ALA A 223 1.03 17.16 -7.33
N VAL A 224 0.14 16.28 -6.82
CA VAL A 224 0.11 15.90 -5.40
C VAL A 224 1.37 15.14 -5.00
N MET A 225 1.82 14.22 -5.86
CA MET A 225 3.05 13.47 -5.61
C MET A 225 4.31 14.34 -5.79
N ALA A 226 4.25 15.33 -6.68
CA ALA A 226 5.32 16.32 -6.83
C ALA A 226 5.42 17.23 -5.60
N ASP A 227 4.28 17.70 -5.06
CA ASP A 227 4.26 18.46 -3.81
C ASP A 227 4.81 17.64 -2.63
N LEU A 228 4.41 16.35 -2.53
CA LEU A 228 4.94 15.46 -1.51
C LEU A 228 6.46 15.27 -1.62
N ARG A 229 6.99 15.10 -2.85
CA ARG A 229 8.44 15.04 -3.10
C ARG A 229 9.13 16.33 -2.64
N ASP A 230 8.57 17.48 -2.96
CA ASP A 230 9.17 18.78 -2.64
C ASP A 230 9.21 19.06 -1.13
N ARG A 231 8.28 18.46 -0.37
CA ARG A 231 8.23 18.49 1.10
C ARG A 231 9.17 17.51 1.79
N LEU A 232 9.61 16.47 1.07
CA LEU A 232 10.49 15.40 1.57
C LEU A 232 11.83 15.44 0.83
N PRO A 233 12.86 16.15 1.34
CA PRO A 233 14.13 16.35 0.61
C PRO A 233 14.85 15.06 0.22
N GLN A 234 14.60 13.97 0.93
CA GLN A 234 15.14 12.64 0.65
C GLN A 234 14.27 11.82 -0.32
N ALA A 235 13.18 12.38 -0.84
CA ALA A 235 12.26 11.64 -1.70
C ALA A 235 12.69 11.69 -3.18
N ARG A 236 12.50 10.55 -3.84
CA ARG A 236 12.60 10.42 -5.31
C ARG A 236 11.23 10.09 -5.87
N LEU A 237 10.83 10.75 -6.94
CA LEU A 237 9.57 10.48 -7.64
C LEU A 237 9.86 9.83 -8.99
N GLN A 238 9.24 8.66 -9.22
CA GLN A 238 9.16 7.99 -10.50
C GLN A 238 7.72 8.00 -11.00
N VAL A 239 7.48 8.67 -12.13
CA VAL A 239 6.18 8.65 -12.81
C VAL A 239 6.23 7.63 -13.94
N PHE A 240 5.21 6.76 -14.00
CA PHE A 240 5.05 5.75 -15.04
C PHE A 240 4.04 6.23 -16.07
N ALA A 241 4.45 6.20 -17.33
CA ALA A 241 3.59 6.60 -18.44
C ALA A 241 2.50 5.55 -18.70
N HIS A 242 1.33 6.03 -19.12
CA HIS A 242 0.19 5.19 -19.48
C HIS A 242 -0.26 4.28 -18.32
N ALA A 243 -0.23 4.81 -17.11
CA ALA A 243 -0.62 4.10 -15.89
C ALA A 243 -1.69 4.87 -15.10
N ARG A 244 -2.76 4.18 -14.70
CA ARG A 244 -3.80 4.69 -13.83
C ARG A 244 -3.55 4.32 -12.37
N HIS A 245 -4.57 4.43 -11.51
CA HIS A 245 -4.42 4.25 -10.07
C HIS A 245 -4.00 2.82 -9.67
N GLY A 246 -4.31 1.80 -10.48
CA GLY A 246 -3.87 0.42 -10.28
C GLY A 246 -2.43 0.14 -10.75
N LEU A 247 -1.57 1.16 -10.80
CA LEU A 247 -0.15 1.06 -11.19
C LEU A 247 0.58 -0.14 -10.57
N PRO A 248 0.52 -0.41 -9.25
CA PRO A 248 1.27 -1.52 -8.65
C PRO A 248 0.89 -2.89 -9.20
N PHE A 249 -0.33 -3.03 -9.70
CA PHE A 249 -0.81 -4.28 -10.29
C PHE A 249 -0.53 -4.35 -11.78
N SER A 250 -0.85 -3.29 -12.54
CA SER A 250 -0.67 -3.29 -14.00
C SER A 250 0.80 -3.17 -14.45
N HIS A 251 1.66 -2.56 -13.64
CA HIS A 251 3.08 -2.34 -13.91
C HIS A 251 3.98 -3.00 -12.84
N ALA A 252 3.51 -4.11 -12.25
CA ALA A 252 4.11 -4.75 -11.09
C ALA A 252 5.62 -4.96 -11.24
N ARG A 253 6.06 -5.55 -12.35
CA ARG A 253 7.47 -5.83 -12.60
C ARG A 253 8.32 -4.54 -12.65
N ALA A 254 7.88 -3.52 -13.39
CA ALA A 254 8.62 -2.28 -13.53
C ALA A 254 8.71 -1.51 -12.19
N CYS A 255 7.63 -1.54 -11.39
CA CYS A 255 7.60 -0.99 -10.05
C CYS A 255 8.56 -1.75 -9.11
N ALA A 256 8.52 -3.09 -9.13
CA ALA A 256 9.37 -3.93 -8.31
C ALA A 256 10.86 -3.78 -8.64
N GLU A 257 11.22 -3.69 -9.92
CA GLU A 257 12.58 -3.43 -10.36
C GLU A 257 13.07 -2.02 -9.94
N THR A 258 12.16 -1.04 -9.94
CA THR A 258 12.48 0.31 -9.45
C THR A 258 12.67 0.31 -7.93
N LEU A 259 11.80 -0.38 -7.19
CA LEU A 259 11.97 -0.59 -5.76
C LEU A 259 13.29 -1.31 -5.46
N ARG A 260 13.60 -2.39 -6.18
CA ARG A 260 14.84 -3.16 -5.96
C ARG A 260 16.08 -2.27 -6.05
N ARG A 261 16.20 -1.46 -7.11
CA ARG A 261 17.33 -0.53 -7.27
C ARG A 261 17.41 0.47 -6.11
N PHE A 262 16.26 1.01 -5.71
CA PHE A 262 16.19 1.95 -4.59
C PHE A 262 16.63 1.30 -3.27
N LEU A 263 16.18 0.08 -2.98
CA LEU A 263 16.56 -0.64 -1.76
C LEU A 263 18.05 -1.00 -1.75
N ASP A 264 18.59 -1.47 -2.89
CA ASP A 264 20.01 -1.83 -3.01
C ASP A 264 20.95 -0.63 -2.78
N GLU A 265 20.51 0.59 -3.14
CA GLU A 265 21.25 1.84 -2.87
C GLU A 265 21.25 2.23 -1.38
N HIS A 266 20.23 1.81 -0.62
CA HIS A 266 20.04 2.19 0.78
C HIS A 266 20.26 1.02 1.76
N ARG A 267 20.65 -0.12 1.25
CA ARG A 267 20.99 -1.27 2.09
C ARG A 267 22.21 -0.95 2.94
N ALA A 268 22.11 -1.22 4.25
CA ALA A 268 23.27 -1.13 5.11
C ALA A 268 24.38 -2.02 4.52
N SER A 269 25.56 -1.44 4.26
CA SER A 269 26.71 -2.22 3.83
C SER A 269 26.93 -3.29 4.88
N SER A 270 26.55 -4.54 4.60
CA SER A 270 26.96 -5.68 5.42
C SER A 270 28.48 -5.61 5.45
N GLY A 271 29.04 -5.23 6.61
CA GLY A 271 30.46 -5.02 6.79
C GLY A 271 31.24 -6.15 6.15
N GLY A 272 32.09 -5.78 5.19
CA GLY A 272 32.98 -6.73 4.58
C GLY A 272 33.81 -7.38 5.68
N LEU A 273 33.86 -8.70 5.62
CA LEU A 273 34.86 -9.51 6.34
C LEU A 273 36.23 -9.20 5.79
#